data_9265ad698815068b4356b149d86c0194
#
_entry.id   9265ad698815068b4356b149d86c0194
#
_cell.length_a   1.000
_cell.length_b   1.000
_cell.length_c   1.000
_cell.angle_alpha   90.00
_cell.angle_beta   90.00
_cell.angle_gamma   90.00
#
_symmetry.space_group_name_H-M   'P 1'
#
loop_
_entity.id
_entity.type
_entity.pdbx_description
1 polymer ?
#
loop_
_entity_poly.entity_id
_entity_poly.type
_entity_poly.pdbx_seq_one_letter_code
_entity_poly.pdbx_strand_id
1 'polypeptide(L)'
;MEKDEKKYCYEEKEIHPASGWLVLFITVLLLCAALGLVIFFAIGMDGKNADMATVGFVISLVYLCIGWIPFMGLRIMKPNEAIVLTLFGKYIGTLKKEGFFFINPFCGAVTPKNANGTSNIVATIATNGMVTTTINRKISLKTMTHNNEKQKINDESGNPIEIGIMVTWRVVNTAKAVFNVDNFNTFLSTQADSTLRDVARCYPYDSTDDDEKTLRGSSVEISEQLKNLLQERVEIAGLEIIEARITHLAYAQEIAAAMLQRQQANAIIEARQKIVDGAVGMVEMALNKLSENNVVELDDERKAQMVCNLLVVLCGNKDAQPIVNSGSVY
;
A
#
# COMPACT_ATOMS: atom_id res chain seq x y z
N MET A 1 8.94 -5.91 31.81
CA MET A 1 8.19 -5.66 30.58
C MET A 1 8.84 -6.24 29.33
N GLU A 2 10.17 -6.32 29.24
CA GLU A 2 10.91 -6.80 28.04
C GLU A 2 10.81 -8.34 27.77
N LYS A 3 10.44 -9.15 28.75
CA LYS A 3 10.30 -10.62 28.62
C LYS A 3 8.95 -11.07 28.05
N ASP A 4 7.92 -10.24 28.14
CA ASP A 4 6.58 -10.58 27.67
C ASP A 4 6.36 -10.18 26.19
N GLU A 5 7.07 -9.20 25.66
CA GLU A 5 6.98 -8.81 24.25
C GLU A 5 7.50 -9.89 23.29
N LYS A 6 8.50 -10.67 23.68
CA LYS A 6 9.01 -11.79 22.87
C LYS A 6 8.03 -12.97 22.71
N LYS A 7 7.00 -13.05 23.53
CA LYS A 7 6.05 -14.17 23.53
C LYS A 7 5.04 -14.11 22.37
N TYR A 8 4.83 -12.94 21.75
CA TYR A 8 3.83 -12.71 20.70
C TYR A 8 4.42 -12.44 19.32
N CYS A 9 5.74 -12.44 19.17
CA CYS A 9 6.36 -12.24 17.87
C CYS A 9 6.61 -13.60 17.21
N TYR A 10 5.69 -14.07 16.37
CA TYR A 10 5.87 -15.28 15.59
C TYR A 10 6.84 -15.01 14.44
N GLU A 11 8.06 -15.53 14.54
CA GLU A 11 9.00 -15.56 13.42
C GLU A 11 8.54 -16.61 12.41
N GLU A 12 8.62 -16.26 11.13
CA GLU A 12 8.21 -17.16 10.06
C GLU A 12 9.21 -18.29 9.89
N LYS A 13 8.72 -19.53 9.95
CA LYS A 13 9.49 -20.73 9.69
C LYS A 13 9.05 -21.33 8.37
N GLU A 14 9.91 -21.30 7.38
CA GLU A 14 9.64 -21.96 6.11
C GLU A 14 9.77 -23.48 6.24
N ILE A 15 8.77 -24.20 5.73
CA ILE A 15 8.78 -25.66 5.69
C ILE A 15 9.20 -26.10 4.29
N HIS A 16 10.08 -27.11 4.22
CA HIS A 16 10.43 -27.82 3.01
C HIS A 16 9.71 -29.17 3.00
N PRO A 17 8.48 -29.25 2.48
CA PRO A 17 7.73 -30.49 2.45
C PRO A 17 8.29 -31.47 1.42
N ALA A 18 7.95 -32.76 1.58
CA ALA A 18 8.31 -33.79 0.60
C ALA A 18 7.57 -33.56 -0.73
N SER A 19 8.16 -33.99 -1.83
CA SER A 19 7.53 -33.93 -3.15
C SER A 19 6.21 -34.71 -3.14
N GLY A 20 5.11 -34.05 -3.51
CA GLY A 20 3.80 -34.67 -3.59
C GLY A 20 3.73 -35.79 -4.63
N TRP A 21 4.47 -35.67 -5.75
CA TRP A 21 4.52 -36.69 -6.78
C TRP A 21 5.11 -38.00 -6.28
N LEU A 22 6.20 -37.95 -5.50
CA LEU A 22 6.83 -39.13 -4.94
C LEU A 22 5.88 -39.85 -3.95
N VAL A 23 5.27 -39.08 -3.05
CA VAL A 23 4.33 -39.64 -2.07
C VAL A 23 3.09 -40.20 -2.76
N LEU A 24 2.55 -39.51 -3.77
CA LEU A 24 1.42 -39.98 -4.56
C LEU A 24 1.75 -41.31 -5.25
N PHE A 25 2.90 -41.42 -5.91
CA PHE A 25 3.34 -42.63 -6.59
C PHE A 25 3.47 -43.82 -5.60
N ILE A 26 4.15 -43.57 -4.45
CA ILE A 26 4.28 -44.62 -3.42
C ILE A 26 2.94 -45.05 -2.85
N THR A 27 2.04 -44.11 -2.54
CA THR A 27 0.72 -44.44 -1.98
C THR A 27 -0.14 -45.22 -2.96
N VAL A 28 -0.14 -44.85 -4.26
CA VAL A 28 -0.87 -45.58 -5.29
C VAL A 28 -0.30 -47.01 -5.45
N LEU A 29 1.04 -47.14 -5.48
CA LEU A 29 1.71 -48.44 -5.61
C LEU A 29 1.35 -49.36 -4.41
N LEU A 30 1.39 -48.81 -3.19
CA LEU A 30 1.03 -49.54 -1.98
C LEU A 30 -0.46 -49.95 -1.96
N LEU A 31 -1.36 -49.08 -2.42
CA LEU A 31 -2.78 -49.40 -2.56
C LEU A 31 -3.03 -50.50 -3.60
N CYS A 32 -2.33 -50.45 -4.75
CA CYS A 32 -2.40 -51.52 -5.76
C CYS A 32 -1.89 -52.86 -5.22
N ALA A 33 -0.76 -52.81 -4.45
CA ALA A 33 -0.21 -53.98 -3.79
C ALA A 33 -1.20 -54.58 -2.74
N ALA A 34 -1.81 -53.68 -1.94
CA ALA A 34 -2.84 -54.09 -0.97
C ALA A 34 -4.07 -54.76 -1.63
N LEU A 35 -4.53 -54.17 -2.74
CA LEU A 35 -5.61 -54.78 -3.54
C LEU A 35 -5.22 -56.16 -4.07
N GLY A 36 -3.99 -56.33 -4.60
CA GLY A 36 -3.47 -57.62 -5.03
C GLY A 36 -3.42 -58.65 -3.90
N LEU A 37 -2.98 -58.21 -2.69
CA LEU A 37 -2.99 -59.07 -1.49
C LEU A 37 -4.38 -59.46 -1.04
N VAL A 38 -5.36 -58.53 -1.09
CA VAL A 38 -6.78 -58.89 -0.80
C VAL A 38 -7.26 -60.00 -1.72
N ILE A 39 -7.01 -59.87 -3.03
CA ILE A 39 -7.43 -60.90 -4.01
C ILE A 39 -6.68 -62.21 -3.79
N PHE A 40 -5.38 -62.16 -3.52
CA PHE A 40 -4.57 -63.36 -3.26
C PHE A 40 -5.05 -64.12 -2.03
N PHE A 41 -5.28 -63.42 -0.90
CA PHE A 41 -5.79 -64.05 0.32
C PHE A 41 -7.25 -64.51 0.19
N ALA A 42 -8.07 -63.77 -0.55
CA ALA A 42 -9.46 -64.22 -0.83
C ALA A 42 -9.54 -65.58 -1.56
N ILE A 43 -8.65 -65.75 -2.56
CA ILE A 43 -8.54 -67.04 -3.30
C ILE A 43 -7.95 -68.14 -2.38
N GLY A 44 -7.03 -67.79 -1.47
CA GLY A 44 -6.39 -68.70 -0.55
C GLY A 44 -7.30 -69.23 0.59
N MET A 45 -8.46 -68.64 0.82
CA MET A 45 -9.40 -69.04 1.88
C MET A 45 -10.02 -70.42 1.64
N ASP A 46 -10.05 -70.90 0.40
CA ASP A 46 -10.56 -72.26 0.05
C ASP A 46 -9.50 -73.36 0.23
N GLY A 47 -8.30 -73.07 0.74
CA GLY A 47 -7.17 -73.98 0.86
C GLY A 47 -6.91 -74.50 2.28
N LYS A 48 -5.91 -75.41 2.42
CA LYS A 48 -5.49 -76.02 3.70
C LYS A 48 -4.97 -75.03 4.77
N ASN A 49 -4.73 -73.77 4.43
CA ASN A 49 -4.25 -72.74 5.36
C ASN A 49 -5.29 -71.60 5.52
N ALA A 50 -6.54 -71.91 5.65
CA ALA A 50 -7.65 -70.95 5.75
C ALA A 50 -7.47 -69.92 6.89
N ASP A 51 -6.92 -70.32 8.06
CA ASP A 51 -6.75 -69.40 9.19
C ASP A 51 -5.69 -68.31 8.92
N MET A 52 -4.57 -68.66 8.26
CA MET A 52 -3.54 -67.66 7.87
C MET A 52 -4.02 -66.75 6.75
N ALA A 53 -4.81 -67.28 5.81
CA ALA A 53 -5.41 -66.52 4.72
C ALA A 53 -6.45 -65.54 5.24
N THR A 54 -7.29 -65.89 6.23
CA THR A 54 -8.27 -64.99 6.85
C THR A 54 -7.60 -63.84 7.59
N VAL A 55 -6.53 -64.09 8.37
CA VAL A 55 -5.77 -63.04 9.05
C VAL A 55 -5.13 -62.06 8.03
N GLY A 56 -4.49 -62.58 6.98
CA GLY A 56 -3.91 -61.79 5.90
C GLY A 56 -4.94 -60.92 5.16
N PHE A 57 -6.14 -61.50 4.89
CA PHE A 57 -7.27 -60.80 4.28
C PHE A 57 -7.74 -59.63 5.16
N VAL A 58 -7.93 -59.84 6.46
CA VAL A 58 -8.35 -58.77 7.39
C VAL A 58 -7.32 -57.66 7.47
N ILE A 59 -6.03 -58.00 7.57
CA ILE A 59 -4.94 -56.99 7.63
C ILE A 59 -4.90 -56.16 6.34
N SER A 60 -5.01 -56.79 5.17
CA SER A 60 -4.99 -56.09 3.89
C SER A 60 -6.23 -55.20 3.69
N LEU A 61 -7.40 -55.63 4.20
CA LEU A 61 -8.63 -54.84 4.16
C LEU A 61 -8.52 -53.61 5.07
N VAL A 62 -7.99 -53.76 6.29
CA VAL A 62 -7.74 -52.65 7.22
C VAL A 62 -6.74 -51.65 6.59
N TYR A 63 -5.67 -52.15 5.98
CA TYR A 63 -4.71 -51.27 5.28
C TYR A 63 -5.35 -50.52 4.14
N LEU A 64 -6.24 -51.14 3.37
CA LEU A 64 -6.96 -50.49 2.27
C LEU A 64 -7.86 -49.34 2.78
N CYS A 65 -8.47 -49.48 3.96
CA CYS A 65 -9.25 -48.41 4.59
C CYS A 65 -8.38 -47.26 5.07
N ILE A 66 -7.21 -47.53 5.66
CA ILE A 66 -6.29 -46.53 6.21
C ILE A 66 -5.44 -45.87 5.11
N GLY A 67 -5.14 -46.58 4.03
CA GLY A 67 -4.28 -46.16 2.93
C GLY A 67 -4.72 -44.89 2.18
N TRP A 68 -5.96 -44.43 2.42
CA TRP A 68 -6.46 -43.16 1.86
C TRP A 68 -6.03 -41.92 2.63
N ILE A 69 -5.57 -42.07 3.89
CA ILE A 69 -5.17 -40.94 4.73
C ILE A 69 -4.09 -40.06 4.08
N PRO A 70 -3.02 -40.61 3.47
CA PRO A 70 -1.98 -39.78 2.83
C PRO A 70 -2.52 -38.87 1.72
N PHE A 71 -3.58 -39.23 1.02
CA PHE A 71 -4.16 -38.38 -0.03
C PHE A 71 -4.72 -37.08 0.52
N MET A 72 -5.18 -37.02 1.77
CA MET A 72 -5.66 -35.82 2.41
C MET A 72 -4.52 -34.80 2.67
N GLY A 73 -3.27 -35.28 2.72
CA GLY A 73 -2.08 -34.45 2.89
C GLY A 73 -1.54 -33.80 1.61
N LEU A 74 -2.05 -34.17 0.44
CA LEU A 74 -1.59 -33.63 -0.83
C LEU A 74 -2.16 -32.23 -1.07
N ARG A 75 -1.27 -31.24 -1.29
CA ARG A 75 -1.65 -29.85 -1.51
C ARG A 75 -0.96 -29.27 -2.76
N ILE A 76 -1.75 -28.54 -3.54
CA ILE A 76 -1.25 -27.80 -4.72
C ILE A 76 -1.10 -26.34 -4.34
N MET A 77 0.10 -25.80 -4.54
CA MET A 77 0.41 -24.39 -4.33
C MET A 77 0.64 -23.70 -5.66
N LYS A 78 -0.02 -22.54 -5.85
CA LYS A 78 0.22 -21.66 -6.99
C LYS A 78 1.35 -20.67 -6.69
N PRO A 79 1.97 -20.07 -7.70
CA PRO A 79 2.94 -19.00 -7.51
C PRO A 79 2.34 -17.84 -6.70
N ASN A 80 3.14 -17.27 -5.80
CA ASN A 80 2.75 -16.15 -4.93
C ASN A 80 1.53 -16.45 -4.01
N GLU A 81 1.38 -17.70 -3.61
CA GLU A 81 0.44 -18.10 -2.56
C GLU A 81 1.20 -18.72 -1.39
N ALA A 82 0.74 -18.47 -0.17
CA ALA A 82 1.28 -19.10 1.04
C ALA A 82 0.18 -19.76 1.87
N ILE A 83 0.53 -20.84 2.58
CA ILE A 83 -0.34 -21.49 3.56
C ILE A 83 0.39 -21.55 4.90
N VAL A 84 -0.26 -21.05 5.94
CA VAL A 84 0.21 -21.14 7.33
C VAL A 84 -0.34 -22.41 7.95
N LEU A 85 0.56 -23.26 8.46
CA LEU A 85 0.23 -24.60 8.97
C LEU A 85 0.34 -24.66 10.49
N THR A 86 -0.70 -25.23 11.09
CA THR A 86 -0.75 -25.52 12.52
C THR A 86 -1.04 -27.00 12.76
N LEU A 87 -0.43 -27.59 13.76
CA LEU A 87 -0.70 -28.95 14.23
C LEU A 87 -1.19 -28.88 15.67
N PHE A 88 -2.42 -29.32 15.90
CA PHE A 88 -3.07 -29.27 17.23
C PHE A 88 -2.96 -27.89 17.89
N GLY A 89 -3.12 -26.80 17.09
CA GLY A 89 -3.04 -25.43 17.60
C GLY A 89 -1.62 -24.84 17.68
N LYS A 90 -0.55 -25.62 17.50
CA LYS A 90 0.83 -25.13 17.50
C LYS A 90 1.26 -24.79 16.08
N TYR A 91 1.85 -23.60 15.89
CA TYR A 91 2.46 -23.20 14.62
C TYR A 91 3.65 -24.09 14.27
N ILE A 92 3.64 -24.69 13.10
CA ILE A 92 4.73 -25.52 12.57
C ILE A 92 5.58 -24.72 11.59
N GLY A 93 4.92 -23.96 10.71
CA GLY A 93 5.58 -23.15 9.71
C GLY A 93 4.68 -22.81 8.52
N THR A 94 5.25 -22.13 7.56
CA THR A 94 4.58 -21.63 6.35
C THR A 94 5.15 -22.29 5.11
N LEU A 95 4.25 -22.65 4.18
CA LEU A 95 4.61 -23.13 2.85
C LEU A 95 4.43 -22.00 1.84
N LYS A 96 5.53 -21.52 1.24
CA LYS A 96 5.56 -20.47 0.20
C LYS A 96 5.93 -20.97 -1.18
N LYS A 97 6.55 -22.15 -1.27
CA LYS A 97 7.00 -22.71 -2.56
C LYS A 97 5.83 -23.14 -3.41
N GLU A 98 5.91 -22.84 -4.70
CA GLU A 98 4.99 -23.32 -5.70
C GLU A 98 5.24 -24.80 -6.05
N GLY A 99 4.19 -25.53 -6.33
CA GLY A 99 4.28 -26.93 -6.73
C GLY A 99 3.28 -27.83 -6.04
N PHE A 100 3.54 -29.14 -6.18
CA PHE A 100 2.73 -30.19 -5.59
C PHE A 100 3.50 -30.84 -4.44
N PHE A 101 2.95 -30.70 -3.24
CA PHE A 101 3.63 -31.09 -2.00
C PHE A 101 2.74 -31.98 -1.14
N PHE A 102 3.42 -32.83 -0.35
CA PHE A 102 2.79 -33.61 0.70
C PHE A 102 3.05 -32.93 2.06
N ILE A 103 1.97 -32.67 2.76
CA ILE A 103 1.96 -32.13 4.13
C ILE A 103 1.28 -33.14 5.02
N ASN A 104 1.67 -33.23 6.29
CA ASN A 104 1.01 -34.08 7.24
C ASN A 104 -0.51 -33.84 7.22
N PRO A 105 -1.35 -34.87 6.97
CA PRO A 105 -2.80 -34.74 6.84
C PRO A 105 -3.48 -34.18 8.10
N PHE A 106 -2.84 -34.29 9.28
CA PHE A 106 -3.33 -33.74 10.54
C PHE A 106 -3.03 -32.24 10.71
N CYS A 107 -2.25 -31.63 9.80
CA CYS A 107 -2.01 -30.19 9.83
C CYS A 107 -3.24 -29.42 9.34
N GLY A 108 -3.75 -28.54 10.19
CA GLY A 108 -4.74 -27.53 9.83
C GLY A 108 -4.10 -26.33 9.12
N ALA A 109 -4.70 -25.86 8.04
CA ALA A 109 -4.35 -24.57 7.47
C ALA A 109 -5.16 -23.48 8.16
N VAL A 110 -4.48 -22.44 8.64
CA VAL A 110 -5.16 -21.28 9.26
C VAL A 110 -5.79 -20.43 8.16
N THR A 111 -7.03 -20.05 8.37
CA THR A 111 -7.79 -19.23 7.42
C THR A 111 -7.66 -17.77 7.80
N PRO A 112 -7.13 -16.88 6.94
CA PRO A 112 -7.15 -15.45 7.20
C PRO A 112 -8.61 -14.96 7.21
N LYS A 113 -8.97 -14.09 8.15
CA LYS A 113 -10.29 -13.49 8.22
C LYS A 113 -10.41 -12.33 7.23
N ASN A 114 -11.60 -12.15 6.66
CA ASN A 114 -11.92 -10.98 5.81
C ASN A 114 -12.30 -9.76 6.66
N ALA A 115 -12.44 -8.59 6.00
CA ALA A 115 -12.86 -7.35 6.62
C ALA A 115 -14.15 -7.46 7.47
N ASN A 116 -15.02 -8.41 7.16
CA ASN A 116 -16.27 -8.65 7.89
C ASN A 116 -16.15 -9.69 9.00
N GLY A 117 -14.92 -10.07 9.40
CA GLY A 117 -14.70 -11.10 10.43
C GLY A 117 -15.08 -12.52 9.99
N THR A 118 -15.56 -12.70 8.77
CA THR A 118 -15.90 -13.99 8.18
C THR A 118 -14.68 -14.59 7.48
N SER A 119 -14.48 -15.89 7.56
CA SER A 119 -13.46 -16.61 6.78
C SER A 119 -13.59 -16.26 5.30
N ASN A 120 -12.49 -16.22 4.55
CA ASN A 120 -12.49 -16.00 3.10
C ASN A 120 -13.36 -17.07 2.40
N ILE A 121 -14.64 -16.79 2.31
CA ILE A 121 -15.61 -17.69 1.69
C ILE A 121 -15.75 -17.27 0.23
N VAL A 122 -15.25 -18.09 -0.68
CA VAL A 122 -15.53 -17.93 -2.10
C VAL A 122 -16.83 -18.70 -2.38
N ALA A 123 -17.93 -17.96 -2.48
CA ALA A 123 -19.20 -18.56 -2.91
C ALA A 123 -19.13 -18.86 -4.43
N THR A 124 -18.97 -20.12 -4.78
CA THR A 124 -19.10 -20.55 -6.18
C THR A 124 -20.53 -21.01 -6.39
N ILE A 125 -21.26 -20.30 -7.21
CA ILE A 125 -22.61 -20.71 -7.63
C ILE A 125 -22.42 -21.88 -8.59
N ALA A 126 -22.70 -23.10 -8.12
CA ALA A 126 -22.76 -24.26 -9.01
C ALA A 126 -24.08 -24.21 -9.78
N THR A 127 -24.09 -24.74 -11.02
CA THR A 127 -25.16 -24.70 -12.02
C THR A 127 -26.52 -25.30 -11.53
N ASN A 128 -26.56 -25.87 -10.35
CA ASN A 128 -27.76 -26.51 -9.77
C ASN A 128 -28.31 -25.80 -8.52
N GLY A 129 -27.99 -24.52 -8.32
CA GLY A 129 -28.52 -23.73 -7.18
C GLY A 129 -27.96 -24.11 -5.79
N MET A 130 -27.02 -25.05 -5.73
CA MET A 130 -26.34 -25.41 -4.49
C MET A 130 -25.13 -24.51 -4.30
N VAL A 131 -25.16 -23.59 -3.31
CA VAL A 131 -24.05 -22.71 -2.95
C VAL A 131 -23.00 -23.54 -2.23
N THR A 132 -21.95 -23.95 -2.93
CA THR A 132 -20.78 -24.57 -2.31
C THR A 132 -19.85 -23.45 -1.83
N THR A 133 -19.80 -23.26 -0.53
CA THR A 133 -18.88 -22.33 0.13
C THR A 133 -17.50 -22.97 0.27
N THR A 134 -16.53 -22.56 -0.55
CA THR A 134 -15.13 -22.98 -0.38
C THR A 134 -14.38 -21.95 0.46
N ILE A 135 -13.87 -22.38 1.59
CA ILE A 135 -13.03 -21.55 2.45
C ILE A 135 -11.64 -21.45 1.82
N ASN A 136 -11.25 -20.26 1.37
CA ASN A 136 -9.90 -20.04 0.88
C ASN A 136 -8.92 -19.89 2.06
N ARG A 137 -8.07 -20.91 2.26
CA ARG A 137 -7.06 -20.95 3.34
C ARG A 137 -5.69 -20.44 2.91
N LYS A 138 -5.61 -19.84 1.72
CA LYS A 138 -4.37 -19.36 1.14
C LYS A 138 -4.25 -17.85 1.30
N ILE A 139 -3.04 -17.38 1.55
CA ILE A 139 -2.69 -15.96 1.65
C ILE A 139 -2.00 -15.57 0.35
N SER A 140 -2.42 -14.48 -0.27
CA SER A 140 -1.77 -13.92 -1.44
C SER A 140 -0.51 -13.16 -1.02
N LEU A 141 0.61 -13.47 -1.66
CA LEU A 141 1.88 -12.73 -1.53
C LEU A 141 2.06 -11.69 -2.63
N LYS A 142 1.06 -11.55 -3.51
CA LYS A 142 1.07 -10.55 -4.58
C LYS A 142 1.00 -9.15 -4.01
N THR A 143 1.53 -8.22 -4.76
CA THR A 143 1.33 -6.79 -4.47
C THR A 143 -0.15 -6.45 -4.60
N MET A 144 -0.68 -5.78 -3.59
CA MET A 144 -2.07 -5.35 -3.50
C MET A 144 -2.10 -3.85 -3.31
N THR A 145 -3.15 -3.20 -3.81
CA THR A 145 -3.36 -1.77 -3.63
C THR A 145 -4.60 -1.56 -2.79
N HIS A 146 -4.46 -0.75 -1.76
CA HIS A 146 -5.55 -0.28 -0.91
C HIS A 146 -5.76 1.21 -1.15
N ASN A 147 -6.98 1.58 -1.51
CA ASN A 147 -7.36 2.99 -1.70
C ASN A 147 -8.35 3.35 -0.59
N ASN A 148 -7.94 4.25 0.30
CA ASN A 148 -8.80 4.73 1.36
C ASN A 148 -9.78 5.78 0.82
N GLU A 149 -10.95 5.82 1.44
CA GLU A 149 -11.95 6.86 1.17
C GLU A 149 -11.42 8.23 1.58
N LYS A 150 -11.98 9.27 0.96
CA LYS A 150 -11.66 10.66 1.28
C LYS A 150 -12.06 10.97 2.71
N GLN A 151 -11.15 11.57 3.46
CA GLN A 151 -11.38 12.00 4.84
C GLN A 151 -11.31 13.52 4.94
N LYS A 152 -12.15 14.11 5.79
CA LYS A 152 -12.01 15.49 6.19
C LYS A 152 -11.07 15.59 7.38
N ILE A 153 -9.96 16.32 7.20
CA ILE A 153 -8.92 16.53 8.20
C ILE A 153 -8.56 18.01 8.19
N ASN A 154 -8.17 18.57 9.31
CA ASN A 154 -7.61 19.92 9.34
C ASN A 154 -6.11 19.85 9.06
N ASP A 155 -5.64 20.76 8.21
CA ASP A 155 -4.22 20.99 7.96
C ASP A 155 -3.54 21.68 9.17
N GLU A 156 -2.26 21.98 9.07
CA GLU A 156 -1.51 22.71 10.11
C GLU A 156 -2.11 24.08 10.42
N SER A 157 -2.61 24.77 9.40
CA SER A 157 -3.25 26.07 9.53
C SER A 157 -4.67 26.01 10.11
N GLY A 158 -5.20 24.79 10.38
CA GLY A 158 -6.56 24.56 10.85
C GLY A 158 -7.64 24.59 9.78
N ASN A 159 -7.28 24.64 8.50
CA ASN A 159 -8.24 24.60 7.40
C ASN A 159 -8.73 23.17 7.17
N PRO A 160 -10.06 22.93 7.04
CA PRO A 160 -10.56 21.61 6.69
C PRO A 160 -10.26 21.28 5.24
N ILE A 161 -9.55 20.15 5.05
CA ILE A 161 -9.19 19.59 3.74
C ILE A 161 -9.81 18.21 3.56
N GLU A 162 -10.13 17.83 2.33
CA GLU A 162 -10.49 16.48 1.93
C GLU A 162 -9.27 15.82 1.31
N ILE A 163 -8.80 14.74 1.95
CA ILE A 163 -7.58 14.04 1.55
C ILE A 163 -7.85 12.53 1.48
N GLY A 164 -7.28 11.88 0.48
CA GLY A 164 -7.30 10.43 0.30
C GLY A 164 -5.91 9.88 0.06
N ILE A 165 -5.69 8.63 0.43
CA ILE A 165 -4.40 7.93 0.27
C ILE A 165 -4.59 6.61 -0.48
N MET A 166 -3.64 6.30 -1.34
CA MET A 166 -3.47 4.98 -1.94
C MET A 166 -2.19 4.36 -1.38
N VAL A 167 -2.31 3.12 -0.89
CA VAL A 167 -1.21 2.35 -0.33
C VAL A 167 -1.02 1.09 -1.15
N THR A 168 0.17 0.91 -1.71
CA THR A 168 0.59 -0.31 -2.39
C THR A 168 1.46 -1.13 -1.42
N TRP A 169 1.08 -2.37 -1.18
CA TRP A 169 1.64 -3.21 -0.13
C TRP A 169 1.65 -4.68 -0.50
N ARG A 170 2.40 -5.49 0.24
CA ARG A 170 2.41 -6.96 0.14
C ARG A 170 2.63 -7.61 1.50
N VAL A 171 2.26 -8.88 1.61
CA VAL A 171 2.56 -9.70 2.79
C VAL A 171 3.94 -10.29 2.65
N VAL A 172 4.85 -10.00 3.59
CA VAL A 172 6.20 -10.57 3.66
C VAL A 172 6.26 -11.68 4.68
N ASN A 173 5.73 -11.43 5.89
CA ASN A 173 5.69 -12.42 6.95
C ASN A 173 4.24 -12.88 7.18
N THR A 174 3.92 -14.06 6.67
CA THR A 174 2.55 -14.62 6.75
C THR A 174 2.16 -15.07 8.15
N ALA A 175 3.15 -15.48 8.97
CA ALA A 175 2.88 -15.86 10.35
C ALA A 175 2.45 -14.64 11.17
N LYS A 176 3.16 -13.51 11.06
CA LYS A 176 2.77 -12.25 11.70
C LYS A 176 1.39 -11.79 11.21
N ALA A 177 1.13 -11.87 9.91
CA ALA A 177 -0.14 -11.43 9.32
C ALA A 177 -1.37 -12.21 9.81
N VAL A 178 -1.18 -13.44 10.27
CA VAL A 178 -2.30 -14.32 10.71
C VAL A 178 -2.42 -14.40 12.22
N PHE A 179 -1.29 -14.33 12.96
CA PHE A 179 -1.30 -14.56 14.40
C PHE A 179 -1.21 -13.28 15.23
N ASN A 180 -0.62 -12.20 14.70
CA ASN A 180 -0.49 -10.95 15.44
C ASN A 180 -1.69 -10.04 15.26
N VAL A 181 -2.38 -10.11 14.11
CA VAL A 181 -3.54 -9.28 13.79
C VAL A 181 -4.71 -10.15 13.31
N ASP A 182 -5.89 -9.78 13.71
CA ASP A 182 -7.10 -10.55 13.38
C ASP A 182 -7.45 -10.44 11.89
N ASN A 183 -7.30 -9.23 11.33
CA ASN A 183 -7.50 -8.93 9.92
C ASN A 183 -6.50 -7.88 9.44
N PHE A 184 -5.51 -8.31 8.70
CA PHE A 184 -4.44 -7.44 8.23
C PHE A 184 -4.92 -6.37 7.22
N ASN A 185 -6.00 -6.60 6.47
CA ASN A 185 -6.57 -5.60 5.55
C ASN A 185 -7.21 -4.44 6.32
N THR A 186 -8.07 -4.77 7.30
CA THR A 186 -8.72 -3.76 8.16
C THR A 186 -7.69 -3.04 9.02
N PHE A 187 -6.69 -3.78 9.52
CA PHE A 187 -5.58 -3.20 10.29
C PHE A 187 -4.81 -2.18 9.44
N LEU A 188 -4.43 -2.54 8.21
CA LEU A 188 -3.76 -1.63 7.28
C LEU A 188 -4.59 -0.38 7.00
N SER A 189 -5.87 -0.54 6.69
CA SER A 189 -6.77 0.59 6.44
C SER A 189 -6.82 1.56 7.62
N THR A 190 -6.99 1.04 8.83
CA THR A 190 -7.04 1.86 10.05
C THR A 190 -5.71 2.56 10.32
N GLN A 191 -4.57 1.88 10.10
CA GLN A 191 -3.25 2.48 10.27
C GLN A 191 -2.96 3.54 9.19
N ALA A 192 -3.38 3.30 7.94
CA ALA A 192 -3.25 4.26 6.85
C ALA A 192 -4.04 5.54 7.14
N ASP A 193 -5.29 5.42 7.63
CA ASP A 193 -6.11 6.56 8.02
C ASP A 193 -5.50 7.36 9.18
N SER A 194 -4.98 6.67 10.19
CA SER A 194 -4.33 7.32 11.33
C SER A 194 -3.05 8.05 10.90
N THR A 195 -2.21 7.38 10.11
CA THR A 195 -0.94 7.96 9.63
C THR A 195 -1.18 9.17 8.73
N LEU A 196 -2.19 9.07 7.82
CA LEU A 196 -2.57 10.18 6.97
C LEU A 196 -2.99 11.40 7.78
N ARG A 197 -3.78 11.19 8.83
CA ARG A 197 -4.24 12.26 9.74
C ARG A 197 -3.10 12.90 10.50
N ASP A 198 -2.14 12.09 10.96
CA ASP A 198 -0.98 12.61 11.70
C ASP A 198 -0.09 13.46 10.79
N VAL A 199 0.18 12.99 9.57
CA VAL A 199 1.02 13.72 8.61
C VAL A 199 0.30 14.97 8.09
N ALA A 200 -1.00 14.89 7.76
CA ALA A 200 -1.74 16.04 7.24
C ALA A 200 -1.81 17.22 8.23
N ARG A 201 -1.74 16.96 9.53
CA ARG A 201 -1.70 18.00 10.57
C ARG A 201 -0.35 18.70 10.72
N CYS A 202 0.72 18.12 10.17
CA CYS A 202 2.07 18.68 10.28
C CYS A 202 2.43 19.61 9.12
N TYR A 203 1.58 19.70 8.10
CA TYR A 203 1.85 20.47 6.89
C TYR A 203 0.64 21.30 6.49
N PRO A 204 0.85 22.57 6.08
CA PRO A 204 -0.21 23.39 5.49
C PRO A 204 -0.58 22.83 4.10
N TYR A 205 -1.81 23.07 3.68
CA TYR A 205 -2.27 22.72 2.33
C TYR A 205 -1.45 23.42 1.26
N ASP A 206 -1.25 24.73 1.44
CA ASP A 206 -0.55 25.62 0.53
C ASP A 206 0.09 26.76 1.35
N SER A 207 1.29 27.20 0.96
CA SER A 207 2.00 28.31 1.61
C SER A 207 2.42 29.32 0.55
N THR A 208 2.58 30.58 0.98
CA THR A 208 3.17 31.64 0.17
C THR A 208 4.69 31.68 0.28
N ASP A 209 5.26 30.99 1.27
CA ASP A 209 6.71 30.90 1.45
C ASP A 209 7.25 29.71 0.62
N ASP A 210 8.16 29.99 -0.29
CA ASP A 210 8.79 28.99 -1.18
C ASP A 210 9.61 27.93 -0.43
N ASP A 211 10.07 28.23 0.78
CA ASP A 211 10.89 27.34 1.61
C ASP A 211 10.05 26.41 2.51
N GLU A 212 8.74 26.64 2.63
CA GLU A 212 7.85 25.85 3.48
C GLU A 212 7.33 24.63 2.74
N LYS A 213 7.46 23.45 3.37
CA LYS A 213 6.91 22.19 2.83
C LYS A 213 5.39 22.19 2.95
N THR A 214 4.72 22.00 1.82
CA THR A 214 3.25 21.98 1.74
C THR A 214 2.74 20.66 1.22
N LEU A 215 1.50 20.28 1.61
CA LEU A 215 0.85 19.05 1.11
C LEU A 215 0.74 19.02 -0.42
N ARG A 216 0.60 20.19 -1.04
CA ARG A 216 0.49 20.35 -2.49
C ARG A 216 1.83 20.36 -3.20
N GLY A 217 2.79 21.11 -2.68
CA GLY A 217 4.09 21.35 -3.34
C GLY A 217 5.10 20.22 -3.14
N SER A 218 5.13 19.63 -1.92
CA SER A 218 6.14 18.65 -1.50
C SER A 218 5.59 17.22 -1.49
N SER A 219 4.75 16.86 -2.45
CA SER A 219 4.02 15.59 -2.46
C SER A 219 4.91 14.34 -2.44
N VAL A 220 6.12 14.40 -3.02
CA VAL A 220 7.08 13.28 -3.06
C VAL A 220 7.66 13.01 -1.68
N GLU A 221 8.12 14.06 -1.00
CA GLU A 221 8.72 13.94 0.35
C GLU A 221 7.68 13.50 1.38
N ILE A 222 6.47 14.05 1.29
CA ILE A 222 5.35 13.67 2.16
C ILE A 222 4.95 12.21 1.92
N SER A 223 4.95 11.75 0.67
CA SER A 223 4.68 10.35 0.33
C SER A 223 5.73 9.40 0.93
N GLU A 224 7.01 9.79 0.92
CA GLU A 224 8.08 9.02 1.54
C GLU A 224 7.95 8.99 3.07
N GLN A 225 7.61 10.11 3.68
CA GLN A 225 7.34 10.18 5.12
C GLN A 225 6.13 9.32 5.52
N LEU A 226 5.03 9.41 4.76
CA LEU A 226 3.85 8.55 4.94
C LEU A 226 4.21 7.07 4.85
N LYS A 227 5.00 6.68 3.84
CA LYS A 227 5.48 5.32 3.68
C LYS A 227 6.25 4.84 4.90
N ASN A 228 7.23 5.64 5.37
CA ASN A 228 8.10 5.26 6.49
C ASN A 228 7.31 5.11 7.80
N LEU A 229 6.46 6.08 8.13
CA LEU A 229 5.61 6.03 9.31
C LEU A 229 4.61 4.88 9.27
N LEU A 230 4.01 4.63 8.10
CA LEU A 230 3.07 3.52 7.93
C LEU A 230 3.79 2.18 8.02
N GLN A 231 5.01 2.05 7.44
CA GLN A 231 5.83 0.84 7.51
C GLN A 231 6.14 0.46 8.96
N GLU A 232 6.54 1.42 9.79
CA GLU A 232 6.82 1.18 11.20
C GLU A 232 5.59 0.61 11.94
N ARG A 233 4.41 1.16 11.66
CA ARG A 233 3.16 0.72 12.29
C ARG A 233 2.68 -0.66 11.84
N VAL A 234 2.89 -1.00 10.56
CA VAL A 234 2.39 -2.28 10.00
C VAL A 234 3.40 -3.42 10.07
N GLU A 235 4.62 -3.17 10.54
CA GLU A 235 5.65 -4.20 10.70
C GLU A 235 5.19 -5.33 11.64
N ILE A 236 4.41 -5.00 12.67
CA ILE A 236 3.84 -5.97 13.59
C ILE A 236 2.93 -6.99 12.89
N ALA A 237 2.27 -6.58 11.81
CA ALA A 237 1.42 -7.41 10.97
C ALA A 237 2.20 -8.14 9.86
N GLY A 238 3.52 -7.97 9.76
CA GLY A 238 4.36 -8.58 8.72
C GLY A 238 4.06 -8.12 7.31
N LEU A 239 3.58 -6.87 7.16
CA LEU A 239 3.29 -6.22 5.90
C LEU A 239 4.47 -5.33 5.48
N GLU A 240 4.68 -5.23 4.17
CA GLU A 240 5.65 -4.31 3.56
C GLU A 240 4.91 -3.28 2.72
N ILE A 241 5.15 -2.02 2.98
CA ILE A 241 4.63 -0.91 2.20
C ILE A 241 5.61 -0.60 1.07
N ILE A 242 5.18 -0.81 -0.16
CA ILE A 242 5.98 -0.51 -1.34
C ILE A 242 5.90 0.99 -1.61
N GLU A 243 4.69 1.54 -1.56
CA GLU A 243 4.40 2.93 -1.88
C GLU A 243 3.18 3.42 -1.12
N ALA A 244 3.21 4.68 -0.69
CA ALA A 244 2.07 5.39 -0.13
C ALA A 244 1.98 6.76 -0.80
N ARG A 245 0.84 7.07 -1.47
CA ARG A 245 0.64 8.32 -2.20
C ARG A 245 -0.69 8.98 -1.86
N ILE A 246 -0.68 10.29 -1.81
CA ILE A 246 -1.92 11.07 -1.73
C ILE A 246 -2.60 11.01 -3.11
N THR A 247 -3.86 10.57 -3.15
CA THR A 247 -4.66 10.44 -4.38
C THR A 247 -5.61 11.58 -4.60
N HIS A 248 -6.09 12.17 -3.51
CA HIS A 248 -7.01 13.30 -3.51
C HIS A 248 -6.57 14.30 -2.47
N LEU A 249 -6.52 15.57 -2.87
CA LEU A 249 -6.20 16.67 -1.98
C LEU A 249 -6.99 17.91 -2.46
N ALA A 250 -7.93 18.36 -1.65
CA ALA A 250 -8.74 19.54 -1.93
C ALA A 250 -9.16 20.21 -0.63
N TYR A 251 -9.47 21.48 -0.67
CA TYR A 251 -10.17 22.12 0.43
C TYR A 251 -11.58 21.53 0.59
N ALA A 252 -12.06 21.41 1.81
CA ALA A 252 -13.42 21.03 2.07
C ALA A 252 -14.41 22.02 1.42
N GLN A 253 -15.52 21.50 0.94
CA GLN A 253 -16.48 22.26 0.12
C GLN A 253 -16.95 23.54 0.82
N GLU A 254 -17.02 23.54 2.15
CA GLU A 254 -17.49 24.67 2.96
C GLU A 254 -16.58 25.89 2.86
N ILE A 255 -15.27 25.71 2.65
CA ILE A 255 -14.29 26.81 2.60
C ILE A 255 -13.64 26.99 1.21
N ALA A 256 -13.92 26.11 0.27
CA ALA A 256 -13.25 26.10 -1.05
C ALA A 256 -13.38 27.46 -1.78
N ALA A 257 -14.55 28.09 -1.76
CA ALA A 257 -14.78 29.39 -2.38
C ALA A 257 -13.97 30.52 -1.70
N ALA A 258 -13.92 30.55 -0.37
CA ALA A 258 -13.17 31.55 0.37
C ALA A 258 -11.65 31.39 0.17
N MET A 259 -11.17 30.12 0.14
CA MET A 259 -9.76 29.85 -0.12
C MET A 259 -9.33 30.19 -1.55
N LEU A 260 -10.21 29.97 -2.53
CA LEU A 260 -9.96 30.42 -3.90
C LEU A 260 -9.82 31.94 -3.98
N GLN A 261 -10.69 32.70 -3.33
CA GLN A 261 -10.58 34.16 -3.25
C GLN A 261 -9.26 34.60 -2.59
N ARG A 262 -8.87 33.94 -1.48
CA ARG A 262 -7.58 34.22 -0.83
C ARG A 262 -6.39 33.95 -1.76
N GLN A 263 -6.39 32.81 -2.48
CA GLN A 263 -5.34 32.49 -3.44
C GLN A 263 -5.27 33.51 -4.58
N GLN A 264 -6.42 33.94 -5.11
CA GLN A 264 -6.50 34.99 -6.12
C GLN A 264 -5.94 36.32 -5.62
N ALA A 265 -6.30 36.73 -4.40
CA ALA A 265 -5.78 37.96 -3.81
C ALA A 265 -4.26 37.90 -3.62
N ASN A 266 -3.73 36.80 -3.09
CA ASN A 266 -2.29 36.59 -2.92
C ASN A 266 -1.56 36.60 -4.27
N ALA A 267 -2.10 35.91 -5.29
CA ALA A 267 -1.51 35.90 -6.63
C ALA A 267 -1.47 37.30 -7.26
N ILE A 268 -2.49 38.13 -7.04
CA ILE A 268 -2.52 39.52 -7.53
C ILE A 268 -1.44 40.36 -6.82
N ILE A 269 -1.28 40.19 -5.50
CA ILE A 269 -0.27 40.92 -4.71
C ILE A 269 1.12 40.51 -5.18
N GLU A 270 1.38 39.18 -5.30
CA GLU A 270 2.67 38.66 -5.75
C GLU A 270 3.01 39.13 -7.17
N ALA A 271 2.03 39.07 -8.09
CA ALA A 271 2.21 39.58 -9.44
C ALA A 271 2.55 41.06 -9.47
N ARG A 272 1.88 41.88 -8.62
CA ARG A 272 2.20 43.32 -8.52
C ARG A 272 3.59 43.55 -7.94
N GLN A 273 3.98 42.78 -6.92
CA GLN A 273 5.32 42.86 -6.37
C GLN A 273 6.38 42.58 -7.43
N LYS A 274 6.24 41.54 -8.19
CA LYS A 274 7.16 41.18 -9.30
C LYS A 274 7.21 42.25 -10.39
N ILE A 275 6.08 42.91 -10.69
CA ILE A 275 6.04 44.04 -11.64
C ILE A 275 6.86 45.22 -11.07
N VAL A 276 6.68 45.56 -9.80
CA VAL A 276 7.42 46.67 -9.14
C VAL A 276 8.92 46.39 -9.11
N ASP A 277 9.31 45.19 -8.66
CA ASP A 277 10.71 44.77 -8.57
C ASP A 277 11.38 44.78 -9.96
N GLY A 278 10.66 44.26 -10.98
CA GLY A 278 11.10 44.31 -12.37
C GLY A 278 11.23 45.77 -12.90
N ALA A 279 10.28 46.64 -12.57
CA ALA A 279 10.32 48.04 -12.97
C ALA A 279 11.50 48.78 -12.34
N VAL A 280 11.74 48.58 -11.04
CA VAL A 280 12.88 49.15 -10.32
C VAL A 280 14.20 48.71 -10.94
N GLY A 281 14.36 47.38 -11.19
CA GLY A 281 15.56 46.86 -11.84
C GLY A 281 15.79 47.39 -13.27
N MET A 282 14.71 47.58 -14.05
CA MET A 282 14.81 48.19 -15.39
C MET A 282 15.24 49.67 -15.32
N VAL A 283 14.71 50.43 -14.37
CA VAL A 283 15.08 51.82 -14.16
C VAL A 283 16.53 51.95 -13.72
N GLU A 284 16.97 51.08 -12.79
CA GLU A 284 18.37 51.05 -12.34
C GLU A 284 19.34 50.73 -13.48
N MET A 285 19.02 49.70 -14.28
CA MET A 285 19.81 49.39 -15.50
C MET A 285 19.83 50.50 -16.50
N ALA A 286 18.74 51.21 -16.70
CA ALA A 286 18.68 52.36 -17.63
C ALA A 286 19.57 53.53 -17.16
N LEU A 287 19.51 53.87 -15.86
CA LEU A 287 20.34 54.93 -15.28
C LEU A 287 21.83 54.58 -15.34
N ASN A 288 22.20 53.33 -15.00
CA ASN A 288 23.59 52.86 -15.06
C ASN A 288 24.13 52.95 -16.51
N LYS A 289 23.38 52.49 -17.51
CA LYS A 289 23.79 52.56 -18.92
C LYS A 289 23.90 53.99 -19.44
N LEU A 290 23.04 54.92 -19.03
CA LEU A 290 23.12 56.32 -19.40
C LEU A 290 24.35 56.98 -18.77
N SER A 291 24.69 56.62 -17.54
CA SER A 291 25.90 57.12 -16.85
C SER A 291 27.19 56.57 -17.46
N GLU A 292 27.27 55.26 -17.76
CA GLU A 292 28.43 54.62 -18.37
C GLU A 292 28.76 55.16 -19.77
N ASN A 293 27.72 55.42 -20.56
CA ASN A 293 27.89 55.92 -21.94
C ASN A 293 28.05 57.44 -22.05
N ASN A 294 28.06 58.17 -20.92
CA ASN A 294 28.14 59.65 -20.90
C ASN A 294 27.15 60.35 -21.83
N VAL A 295 25.97 59.77 -22.04
CA VAL A 295 24.96 60.25 -22.98
C VAL A 295 24.36 61.60 -22.50
N VAL A 296 24.18 61.71 -21.16
CA VAL A 296 23.63 62.93 -20.53
C VAL A 296 24.18 63.04 -19.11
N GLU A 297 24.74 64.22 -18.77
CA GLU A 297 25.01 64.60 -17.37
C GLU A 297 23.65 64.93 -16.72
N LEU A 298 23.11 64.01 -15.91
CA LEU A 298 21.88 64.24 -15.19
C LEU A 298 22.18 64.68 -13.76
N ASP A 299 21.65 65.82 -13.41
CA ASP A 299 21.58 66.28 -12.03
C ASP A 299 20.65 65.40 -11.20
N ASP A 300 20.82 65.25 -9.89
CA ASP A 300 20.11 64.37 -9.02
C ASP A 300 18.59 64.63 -9.04
N GLU A 301 18.19 65.89 -9.20
CA GLU A 301 16.79 66.30 -9.32
C GLU A 301 16.14 65.76 -10.61
N ARG A 302 16.87 65.81 -11.74
CA ARG A 302 16.43 65.28 -13.03
C ARG A 302 16.40 63.76 -13.07
N LYS A 303 17.36 63.10 -12.39
CA LYS A 303 17.36 61.65 -12.20
C LYS A 303 16.11 61.21 -11.45
N ALA A 304 15.78 61.86 -10.32
CA ALA A 304 14.60 61.54 -9.53
C ALA A 304 13.30 61.71 -10.34
N GLN A 305 13.21 62.75 -11.16
CA GLN A 305 12.05 63.02 -11.99
C GLN A 305 11.89 61.95 -13.11
N MET A 306 13.03 61.54 -13.72
CA MET A 306 13.05 60.44 -14.71
C MET A 306 12.64 59.12 -14.09
N VAL A 307 13.14 58.76 -12.90
CA VAL A 307 12.75 57.57 -12.15
C VAL A 307 11.27 57.55 -11.87
N CYS A 308 10.71 58.64 -11.37
CA CYS A 308 9.27 58.74 -11.11
C CYS A 308 8.44 58.54 -12.41
N ASN A 309 8.83 59.17 -13.48
CA ASN A 309 8.10 59.04 -14.76
C ASN A 309 8.21 57.63 -15.33
N LEU A 310 9.38 56.99 -15.29
CA LEU A 310 9.56 55.59 -15.75
C LEU A 310 8.78 54.60 -14.89
N LEU A 311 8.80 54.75 -13.56
CA LEU A 311 8.03 53.87 -12.66
C LEU A 311 6.51 54.00 -12.89
N VAL A 312 6.00 55.21 -13.12
CA VAL A 312 4.59 55.43 -13.44
C VAL A 312 4.19 54.71 -14.73
N VAL A 313 5.05 54.76 -15.75
CA VAL A 313 4.81 54.08 -17.04
C VAL A 313 4.92 52.57 -16.91
N LEU A 314 5.95 52.06 -16.22
CA LEU A 314 6.24 50.65 -16.09
C LEU A 314 5.28 49.92 -15.11
N CYS A 315 4.87 50.59 -14.04
CA CYS A 315 3.93 50.05 -13.05
C CYS A 315 2.44 50.34 -13.40
N GLY A 316 2.18 51.24 -14.37
CA GLY A 316 0.86 51.64 -14.80
C GLY A 316 0.13 50.49 -15.53
N ASN A 317 -1.11 50.23 -15.14
CA ASN A 317 -1.92 49.12 -15.73
C ASN A 317 -2.70 49.55 -16.97
N LYS A 318 -2.41 50.74 -17.57
CA LYS A 318 -3.01 51.28 -18.79
C LYS A 318 -1.90 51.63 -19.77
N ASP A 319 -2.18 51.41 -21.05
CA ASP A 319 -1.30 51.85 -22.12
C ASP A 319 -0.99 53.32 -21.93
N ALA A 320 0.29 53.65 -21.70
CA ALA A 320 0.74 55.04 -21.53
C ALA A 320 0.52 55.78 -22.85
N GLN A 321 -0.44 56.72 -22.86
CA GLN A 321 -0.52 57.66 -23.95
C GLN A 321 0.62 58.69 -23.80
N PRO A 322 1.59 58.72 -24.73
CA PRO A 322 2.68 59.69 -24.65
C PRO A 322 2.12 61.10 -24.84
N ILE A 323 2.04 61.85 -23.77
CA ILE A 323 1.79 63.30 -23.82
C ILE A 323 3.13 63.94 -24.15
N VAL A 324 3.37 64.26 -25.39
CA VAL A 324 4.53 65.03 -25.80
C VAL A 324 4.28 66.48 -25.39
N ASN A 325 4.93 66.86 -24.28
CA ASN A 325 4.96 68.26 -23.88
C ASN A 325 5.95 69.00 -24.78
N SER A 326 5.46 69.65 -25.87
CA SER A 326 6.26 70.44 -26.77
C SER A 326 6.53 71.86 -26.27
N GLY A 327 6.34 72.11 -24.99
CA GLY A 327 6.52 73.41 -24.34
C GLY A 327 7.95 73.70 -23.91
N SER A 328 8.55 74.53 -24.68
CA SER A 328 9.72 75.46 -24.39
C SER A 328 10.90 74.91 -23.59
N VAL A 329 11.93 74.58 -24.28
CA VAL A 329 13.32 74.73 -23.81
C VAL A 329 13.61 76.18 -23.59
N TYR A 330 13.63 76.66 -22.35
CA TYR A 330 14.34 77.89 -21.91
C TYR A 330 15.27 77.47 -20.78
#